data_96bdb3b4c8ca4dc1cf891560880d629b
#
_entry.id   96bdb3b4c8ca4dc1cf891560880d629b
#
_cell.length_a   1.000
_cell.length_b   1.000
_cell.length_c   1.000
_cell.angle_alpha   90.00
_cell.angle_beta   90.00
_cell.angle_gamma   90.00
#
_symmetry.space_group_name_H-M   'P 1'
#
loop_
_entity.id
_entity.type
_entity.pdbx_description
1 polymer ?
#
loop_
_entity_poly.entity_id
_entity_poly.type
_entity_poly.pdbx_seq_one_letter_code
_entity_poly.pdbx_strand_id
1 'polypeptide(L)'
;EWAGPGDRDVALWLENFLKSRGIDVSLDEVLPGRPNVIARIPGRNPDRRIVLEAHMDTVHANEMDISPFEPEIRDGKLYGRGSVDVKSGLAAMAFALTNLKEPPCEVWLAAVIDEEHAYRGVLGLIDQLPGAEAAIVAEPTLNRIVTANKGVLRWKIRTHGKAAHSAKPHLGKSAIMEMSKVLQAIDNDHLRLAANAHPLVGSPTCSVGTIKGGTQVNIVPDRCEISVDRRMLPGERATEVLAEYQALLAGIDAEFLPPDLIDEAMETPLDSKIVKISQDVMNRLGGNPEPIGVPFGCDATKLSRAGIPSIIFGPGSIDQAHAATEFVDLAQVEFAAQFYEDVVMNFDGG
;
A
#
# COMPACT_ATOMS: atom_id res chain seq x y z
N GLU A 1 10.65 -16.73 -0.72
CA GLU A 1 9.57 -17.30 0.13
C GLU A 1 9.68 -16.69 1.52
N TRP A 2 8.71 -15.89 1.91
CA TRP A 2 8.62 -15.29 3.24
C TRP A 2 8.04 -16.34 4.20
N ALA A 3 8.88 -17.02 4.94
CA ALA A 3 8.48 -18.02 5.91
C ALA A 3 8.97 -17.60 7.31
N GLY A 4 8.39 -16.54 7.85
CA GLY A 4 8.66 -16.12 9.24
C GLY A 4 7.38 -16.10 10.08
N PRO A 5 7.42 -16.55 11.34
CA PRO A 5 6.28 -16.57 12.26
C PRO A 5 5.95 -15.18 12.85
N GLY A 6 6.53 -14.10 12.30
CA GLY A 6 6.57 -12.77 12.92
C GLY A 6 5.21 -12.14 13.25
N ASP A 7 4.16 -12.38 12.47
CA ASP A 7 2.86 -11.75 12.71
C ASP A 7 2.09 -12.41 13.86
N ARG A 8 2.32 -13.70 14.08
CA ARG A 8 1.57 -14.48 15.09
C ARG A 8 1.75 -13.93 16.51
N ASP A 9 2.95 -13.56 16.88
CA ASP A 9 3.23 -13.05 18.23
C ASP A 9 2.56 -11.68 18.43
N VAL A 10 2.57 -10.84 17.41
CA VAL A 10 1.84 -9.55 17.42
C VAL A 10 0.34 -9.80 17.52
N ALA A 11 -0.19 -10.74 16.74
CA ALA A 11 -1.62 -11.10 16.75
C ALA A 11 -2.07 -11.58 18.13
N LEU A 12 -1.31 -12.50 18.76
CA LEU A 12 -1.62 -13.02 20.09
C LEU A 12 -1.48 -11.95 21.18
N TRP A 13 -0.49 -11.06 21.06
CA TRP A 13 -0.35 -9.95 21.98
C TRP A 13 -1.55 -8.99 21.87
N LEU A 14 -1.94 -8.62 20.66
CA LEU A 14 -3.06 -7.71 20.39
C LEU A 14 -4.39 -8.32 20.86
N GLU A 15 -4.61 -9.61 20.58
CA GLU A 15 -5.78 -10.34 21.06
C GLU A 15 -5.88 -10.26 22.59
N ASN A 16 -4.79 -10.58 23.30
CA ASN A 16 -4.76 -10.55 24.77
C ASN A 16 -4.95 -9.13 25.31
N PHE A 17 -4.34 -8.13 24.68
CA PHE A 17 -4.48 -6.73 25.06
C PHE A 17 -5.93 -6.29 24.98
N LEU A 18 -6.63 -6.55 23.89
CA LEU A 18 -8.00 -6.12 23.66
C LEU A 18 -9.00 -6.93 24.50
N LYS A 19 -8.83 -8.26 24.60
CA LYS A 19 -9.67 -9.11 25.47
C LYS A 19 -9.57 -8.72 26.94
N SER A 20 -8.39 -8.33 27.41
CA SER A 20 -8.21 -7.86 28.80
C SER A 20 -9.01 -6.59 29.12
N ARG A 21 -9.49 -5.88 28.10
CA ARG A 21 -10.33 -4.67 28.18
C ARG A 21 -11.80 -4.94 27.87
N GLY A 22 -12.18 -6.22 27.76
CA GLY A 22 -13.57 -6.62 27.52
C GLY A 22 -14.04 -6.47 26.07
N ILE A 23 -13.10 -6.31 25.12
CA ILE A 23 -13.43 -6.20 23.70
C ILE A 23 -13.56 -7.60 23.10
N ASP A 24 -14.57 -7.82 22.27
CA ASP A 24 -14.75 -9.05 21.51
C ASP A 24 -13.68 -9.16 20.42
N VAL A 25 -12.90 -10.25 20.43
CA VAL A 25 -11.79 -10.46 19.49
C VAL A 25 -11.79 -11.87 18.98
N SER A 26 -11.67 -12.03 17.66
CA SER A 26 -11.45 -13.29 16.97
C SER A 26 -10.13 -13.27 16.18
N LEU A 27 -9.53 -14.45 16.06
CA LEU A 27 -8.41 -14.70 15.16
C LEU A 27 -8.93 -15.42 13.92
N ASP A 28 -8.60 -14.87 12.75
CA ASP A 28 -8.99 -15.42 11.46
C ASP A 28 -7.75 -15.90 10.72
N GLU A 29 -7.55 -17.21 10.64
CA GLU A 29 -6.36 -17.80 10.04
C GLU A 29 -6.37 -17.65 8.51
N VAL A 30 -5.58 -16.71 8.00
CA VAL A 30 -5.43 -16.44 6.55
C VAL A 30 -4.37 -17.34 5.92
N LEU A 31 -3.26 -17.51 6.61
CA LEU A 31 -2.16 -18.43 6.26
C LEU A 31 -1.83 -19.31 7.45
N PRO A 32 -1.25 -20.50 7.25
CA PRO A 32 -0.91 -21.38 8.36
C PRO A 32 -0.08 -20.67 9.44
N GLY A 33 -0.66 -20.53 10.63
CA GLY A 33 -0.06 -19.84 11.77
C GLY A 33 0.00 -18.31 11.68
N ARG A 34 -0.60 -17.69 10.66
CA ARG A 34 -0.63 -16.23 10.46
C ARG A 34 -2.10 -15.75 10.36
N PRO A 35 -2.74 -15.44 11.49
CA PRO A 35 -4.11 -14.95 11.51
C PRO A 35 -4.19 -13.44 11.38
N ASN A 36 -5.27 -12.95 10.79
CA ASN A 36 -5.78 -11.61 11.06
C ASN A 36 -6.36 -11.55 12.49
N VAL A 37 -6.33 -10.38 13.11
CA VAL A 37 -7.01 -10.10 14.39
C VAL A 37 -8.20 -9.20 14.10
N ILE A 38 -9.41 -9.65 14.44
CA ILE A 38 -10.64 -8.89 14.23
C ILE A 38 -11.24 -8.58 15.60
N ALA A 39 -11.20 -7.31 15.98
CA ALA A 39 -11.85 -6.82 17.20
C ALA A 39 -13.13 -6.06 16.86
N ARG A 40 -14.16 -6.22 17.68
CA ARG A 40 -15.49 -5.65 17.42
C ARG A 40 -16.00 -4.90 18.64
N ILE A 41 -16.49 -3.67 18.40
CA ILE A 41 -17.25 -2.87 19.39
C ILE A 41 -18.67 -2.73 18.84
N PRO A 42 -19.70 -3.25 19.53
CA PRO A 42 -21.08 -3.04 19.12
C PRO A 42 -21.44 -1.55 19.18
N GLY A 43 -22.15 -1.07 18.18
CA GLY A 43 -22.64 0.30 18.13
C GLY A 43 -24.13 0.41 18.42
N ARG A 44 -24.63 1.63 18.51
CA ARG A 44 -26.08 1.91 18.65
C ARG A 44 -26.88 1.44 17.43
N ASN A 45 -26.25 1.47 16.24
CA ASN A 45 -26.81 0.90 15.02
C ASN A 45 -25.92 -0.26 14.52
N PRO A 46 -26.33 -1.52 14.75
CA PRO A 46 -25.54 -2.68 14.39
C PRO A 46 -25.55 -3.00 12.88
N ASP A 47 -26.47 -2.39 12.11
CA ASP A 47 -26.54 -2.60 10.65
C ASP A 47 -25.52 -1.74 9.89
N ARG A 48 -24.85 -0.86 10.59
CA ARG A 48 -23.86 0.05 10.03
C ARG A 48 -22.49 -0.22 10.64
N ARG A 49 -21.45 -0.10 9.83
CA ARG A 49 -20.09 -0.43 10.25
C ARG A 49 -19.06 0.52 9.70
N ILE A 50 -18.09 0.89 10.55
CA ILE A 50 -16.82 1.49 10.15
C ILE A 50 -15.69 0.52 10.47
N VAL A 51 -14.68 0.49 9.60
CA VAL A 51 -13.50 -0.37 9.74
C VAL A 51 -12.28 0.50 9.98
N LEU A 52 -11.54 0.20 11.04
CA LEU A 52 -10.16 0.65 11.26
C LEU A 52 -9.26 -0.52 10.86
N GLU A 53 -8.32 -0.30 9.99
CA GLU A 53 -7.48 -1.36 9.45
C GLU A 53 -6.00 -0.95 9.53
N ALA A 54 -5.13 -1.89 9.89
CA ALA A 54 -3.68 -1.75 9.88
C ALA A 54 -3.00 -3.11 9.74
N HIS A 55 -1.87 -3.15 9.03
CA HIS A 55 -1.11 -4.40 8.92
C HIS A 55 -0.20 -4.65 10.13
N MET A 56 0.10 -5.93 10.38
CA MET A 56 0.94 -6.39 11.49
C MET A 56 2.36 -6.75 11.05
N ASP A 57 2.56 -7.08 9.78
CA ASP A 57 3.85 -7.44 9.21
C ASP A 57 4.75 -6.22 9.01
N THR A 58 5.99 -6.47 8.65
CA THR A 58 6.99 -5.45 8.34
C THR A 58 7.93 -6.00 7.29
N VAL A 59 8.61 -5.11 6.56
CA VAL A 59 9.73 -5.49 5.72
C VAL A 59 10.91 -6.02 6.54
N HIS A 60 11.90 -6.59 5.85
CA HIS A 60 13.13 -7.10 6.46
C HIS A 60 13.90 -6.02 7.24
N ALA A 61 14.62 -6.46 8.28
CA ALA A 61 15.44 -5.60 9.12
C ALA A 61 16.96 -5.73 8.88
N ASN A 62 17.37 -6.39 7.77
CA ASN A 62 18.76 -6.81 7.55
C ASN A 62 19.76 -5.66 7.34
N GLU A 63 19.28 -4.46 6.99
CA GLU A 63 20.14 -3.31 6.65
C GLU A 63 19.86 -2.12 7.58
N MET A 64 19.48 -2.38 8.84
CA MET A 64 19.23 -1.32 9.81
C MET A 64 20.48 -0.91 10.55
N ASP A 65 20.63 0.41 10.79
CA ASP A 65 21.70 1.00 11.58
C ASP A 65 21.42 0.99 13.09
N ILE A 66 20.21 0.57 13.47
CA ILE A 66 19.74 0.47 14.87
C ILE A 66 19.32 -0.96 15.19
N SER A 67 19.21 -1.31 16.47
CA SER A 67 18.60 -2.57 16.89
C SER A 67 17.13 -2.62 16.46
N PRO A 68 16.76 -3.48 15.48
CA PRO A 68 15.43 -3.41 14.89
C PRO A 68 14.28 -3.78 15.83
N PHE A 69 14.54 -4.69 16.78
CA PHE A 69 13.55 -5.31 17.66
C PHE A 69 13.78 -5.00 19.15
N GLU A 70 14.66 -4.07 19.45
CA GLU A 70 14.88 -3.49 20.78
C GLU A 70 14.42 -2.03 20.75
N PRO A 71 13.11 -1.74 20.98
CA PRO A 71 12.58 -0.41 20.82
C PRO A 71 13.19 0.57 21.81
N GLU A 72 13.61 1.73 21.32
CA GLU A 72 14.17 2.82 22.11
C GLU A 72 13.32 4.08 21.97
N ILE A 73 12.95 4.69 23.11
CA ILE A 73 12.35 6.02 23.11
C ILE A 73 13.45 7.04 23.38
N ARG A 74 13.68 7.93 22.43
CA ARG A 74 14.65 9.01 22.51
C ARG A 74 14.11 10.29 21.87
N ASP A 75 14.22 11.41 22.56
CA ASP A 75 13.78 12.74 22.10
C ASP A 75 12.32 12.75 21.59
N GLY A 76 11.40 12.06 22.30
CA GLY A 76 10.00 11.98 21.95
C GLY A 76 9.67 11.08 20.74
N LYS A 77 10.65 10.31 20.26
CA LYS A 77 10.51 9.38 19.14
C LYS A 77 10.72 7.95 19.58
N LEU A 78 9.95 7.03 19.01
CA LEU A 78 10.12 5.59 19.16
C LEU A 78 10.88 5.04 17.95
N TYR A 79 12.04 4.43 18.19
CA TYR A 79 12.90 3.81 17.19
C TYR A 79 12.69 2.30 17.18
N GLY A 80 12.68 1.69 15.99
CA GLY A 80 12.59 0.25 15.76
C GLY A 80 11.87 -0.09 14.46
N ARG A 81 12.07 -1.30 13.93
CA ARG A 81 11.37 -1.78 12.73
C ARG A 81 9.86 -1.93 13.02
N GLY A 82 9.04 -1.37 12.12
CA GLY A 82 7.58 -1.32 12.27
C GLY A 82 7.10 -0.21 13.20
N SER A 83 8.00 0.65 13.72
CA SER A 83 7.59 1.78 14.56
C SER A 83 6.77 2.81 13.78
N VAL A 84 7.09 3.05 12.52
CA VAL A 84 6.33 3.93 11.64
C VAL A 84 5.42 3.15 10.70
N ASP A 85 5.88 2.02 10.21
CA ASP A 85 5.20 1.21 9.20
C ASP A 85 4.88 -0.19 9.75
N VAL A 86 3.66 -0.40 10.28
CA VAL A 86 2.60 0.54 10.66
C VAL A 86 2.12 0.31 12.10
N LYS A 87 2.96 -0.34 12.97
CA LYS A 87 2.53 -0.71 14.33
C LYS A 87 2.15 0.47 15.22
N SER A 88 2.65 1.69 14.95
CA SER A 88 2.21 2.89 15.66
C SER A 88 0.77 3.27 15.30
N GLY A 89 0.39 3.15 14.03
CA GLY A 89 -0.99 3.34 13.58
C GLY A 89 -1.93 2.29 14.20
N LEU A 90 -1.52 1.02 14.16
CA LEU A 90 -2.24 -0.08 14.81
C LEU A 90 -2.41 0.15 16.32
N ALA A 91 -1.36 0.57 17.01
CA ALA A 91 -1.41 0.87 18.44
C ALA A 91 -2.36 2.04 18.75
N ALA A 92 -2.33 3.09 17.92
CA ALA A 92 -3.24 4.23 18.05
C ALA A 92 -4.71 3.81 17.86
N MET A 93 -5.00 2.97 16.84
CA MET A 93 -6.34 2.42 16.61
C MET A 93 -6.79 1.52 17.77
N ALA A 94 -5.92 0.60 18.22
CA ALA A 94 -6.23 -0.28 19.34
C ALA A 94 -6.48 0.49 20.63
N PHE A 95 -5.73 1.57 20.88
CA PHE A 95 -5.97 2.45 22.02
C PHE A 95 -7.31 3.19 21.90
N ALA A 96 -7.60 3.76 20.73
CA ALA A 96 -8.88 4.43 20.46
C ALA A 96 -10.07 3.50 20.75
N LEU A 97 -10.00 2.22 20.31
CA LEU A 97 -11.04 1.24 20.59
C LEU A 97 -11.33 1.10 22.09
N THR A 98 -10.29 1.13 22.93
CA THR A 98 -10.47 0.97 24.39
C THR A 98 -11.24 2.12 25.05
N ASN A 99 -11.31 3.27 24.38
CA ASN A 99 -11.98 4.48 24.87
C ASN A 99 -13.43 4.59 24.37
N LEU A 100 -13.79 3.86 23.30
CA LEU A 100 -15.13 3.96 22.69
C LEU A 100 -16.22 3.53 23.67
N LYS A 101 -17.23 4.39 23.84
CA LYS A 101 -18.43 4.12 24.62
C LYS A 101 -19.65 4.32 23.75
N GLU A 102 -20.39 3.24 23.49
CA GLU A 102 -21.62 3.27 22.70
C GLU A 102 -21.47 4.04 21.38
N PRO A 103 -20.52 3.64 20.49
CA PRO A 103 -20.32 4.33 19.23
C PRO A 103 -21.60 4.32 18.38
N PRO A 104 -21.78 5.28 17.45
CA PRO A 104 -22.98 5.37 16.63
C PRO A 104 -23.25 4.15 15.76
N CYS A 105 -22.21 3.48 15.29
CA CYS A 105 -22.24 2.28 14.46
C CYS A 105 -21.32 1.21 15.03
N GLU A 106 -21.42 -0.01 14.52
CA GLU A 106 -20.46 -1.07 14.82
C GLU A 106 -19.06 -0.69 14.35
N VAL A 107 -18.05 -0.92 15.18
CA VAL A 107 -16.65 -0.63 14.86
C VAL A 107 -15.86 -1.92 14.81
N TRP A 108 -15.16 -2.12 13.71
CA TRP A 108 -14.20 -3.20 13.57
C TRP A 108 -12.78 -2.64 13.55
N LEU A 109 -11.88 -3.20 14.36
CA LEU A 109 -10.45 -3.11 14.14
C LEU A 109 -9.99 -4.40 13.49
N ALA A 110 -9.44 -4.29 12.29
CA ALA A 110 -8.85 -5.38 11.56
C ALA A 110 -7.32 -5.19 11.52
N ALA A 111 -6.59 -5.95 12.32
CA ALA A 111 -5.15 -6.02 12.17
C ALA A 111 -4.82 -7.19 11.23
N VAL A 112 -4.32 -6.87 10.05
CA VAL A 112 -4.15 -7.84 8.96
C VAL A 112 -2.70 -8.24 8.77
N ILE A 113 -2.49 -9.34 8.03
CA ILE A 113 -1.18 -9.85 7.68
C ILE A 113 -0.86 -9.59 6.21
N ASP A 114 0.44 -9.63 5.86
CA ASP A 114 0.92 -9.82 4.50
C ASP A 114 0.69 -8.61 3.57
N GLU A 115 0.58 -7.42 4.12
CA GLU A 115 0.49 -6.18 3.34
C GLU A 115 1.75 -5.99 2.49
N GLU A 116 2.91 -6.14 3.11
CA GLU A 116 4.24 -5.94 2.53
C GLU A 116 4.63 -6.95 1.43
N HIS A 117 3.75 -7.91 1.13
CA HIS A 117 4.04 -8.93 0.13
C HIS A 117 2.92 -9.16 -0.89
N ALA A 118 1.72 -9.54 -0.46
CA ALA A 118 0.66 -9.99 -1.37
C ALA A 118 -0.76 -9.66 -0.91
N TYR A 119 -0.94 -8.84 0.13
CA TYR A 119 -2.24 -8.33 0.58
C TYR A 119 -3.26 -9.41 0.99
N ARG A 120 -2.78 -10.62 1.35
CA ARG A 120 -3.68 -11.77 1.62
C ARG A 120 -4.57 -11.54 2.82
N GLY A 121 -4.08 -10.76 3.81
CA GLY A 121 -4.85 -10.40 5.00
C GLY A 121 -6.09 -9.60 4.67
N VAL A 122 -5.94 -8.47 3.99
CA VAL A 122 -7.07 -7.61 3.62
C VAL A 122 -7.99 -8.28 2.60
N LEU A 123 -7.45 -9.07 1.67
CA LEU A 123 -8.25 -9.82 0.70
C LEU A 123 -9.15 -10.87 1.39
N GLY A 124 -8.63 -11.56 2.43
CA GLY A 124 -9.44 -12.49 3.25
C GLY A 124 -10.45 -11.77 4.15
N LEU A 125 -10.19 -10.51 4.50
CA LEU A 125 -11.09 -9.69 5.31
C LEU A 125 -12.31 -9.19 4.52
N ILE A 126 -12.16 -8.83 3.25
CA ILE A 126 -13.19 -8.15 2.44
C ILE A 126 -14.52 -8.92 2.44
N ASP A 127 -14.47 -10.24 2.27
CA ASP A 127 -15.67 -11.07 2.24
C ASP A 127 -16.45 -11.09 3.57
N GLN A 128 -15.82 -10.68 4.66
CA GLN A 128 -16.38 -10.62 6.00
C GLN A 128 -16.94 -9.23 6.36
N LEU A 129 -16.85 -8.25 5.46
CA LEU A 129 -17.24 -6.86 5.69
C LEU A 129 -18.57 -6.44 5.00
N PRO A 130 -19.62 -7.30 4.93
CA PRO A 130 -20.88 -6.84 4.37
C PRO A 130 -21.42 -5.67 5.19
N GLY A 131 -21.85 -4.61 4.50
CA GLY A 131 -22.40 -3.42 5.16
C GLY A 131 -21.36 -2.46 5.76
N ALA A 132 -20.08 -2.64 5.50
CA ALA A 132 -19.08 -1.63 5.85
C ALA A 132 -19.31 -0.37 5.00
N GLU A 133 -19.47 0.77 5.67
CA GLU A 133 -19.78 2.05 5.01
C GLU A 133 -18.55 2.92 4.79
N ALA A 134 -17.50 2.69 5.55
CA ALA A 134 -16.22 3.36 5.42
C ALA A 134 -15.09 2.56 6.07
N ALA A 135 -13.88 2.84 5.64
CA ALA A 135 -12.66 2.36 6.28
C ALA A 135 -11.63 3.48 6.46
N ILE A 136 -10.83 3.35 7.52
CA ILE A 136 -9.60 4.12 7.73
C ILE A 136 -8.47 3.10 7.77
N VAL A 137 -7.53 3.22 6.87
CA VAL A 137 -6.33 2.37 6.79
C VAL A 137 -5.14 3.15 7.35
N ALA A 138 -4.44 2.56 8.30
CA ALA A 138 -3.26 3.18 8.87
C ALA A 138 -2.07 3.06 7.92
N GLU A 139 -1.44 4.21 7.63
CA GLU A 139 -0.16 4.31 6.93
C GLU A 139 0.55 5.60 7.37
N PRO A 140 1.88 5.71 7.21
CA PRO A 140 2.63 6.90 7.63
C PRO A 140 2.36 8.10 6.73
N THR A 141 1.35 8.88 7.06
CA THR A 141 0.88 10.05 6.28
C THR A 141 1.15 11.39 6.96
N LEU A 142 1.96 11.43 8.02
CA LEU A 142 2.15 12.62 8.87
C LEU A 142 0.82 13.17 9.42
N ASN A 143 -0.09 12.28 9.79
CA ASN A 143 -1.44 12.62 10.21
C ASN A 143 -2.20 13.50 9.19
N ARG A 144 -2.00 13.24 7.90
CA ARG A 144 -2.76 13.88 6.82
C ARG A 144 -3.83 12.92 6.30
N ILE A 145 -4.99 13.47 5.96
CA ILE A 145 -6.07 12.71 5.33
C ILE A 145 -5.66 12.44 3.87
N VAL A 146 -5.50 11.17 3.51
CA VAL A 146 -5.21 10.75 2.14
C VAL A 146 -6.47 10.17 1.52
N THR A 147 -6.89 10.72 0.40
CA THR A 147 -8.09 10.30 -0.32
C THR A 147 -7.79 9.68 -1.68
N ALA A 148 -6.56 9.79 -2.16
CA ALA A 148 -6.13 9.21 -3.42
C ALA A 148 -4.71 8.66 -3.33
N ASN A 149 -4.43 7.56 -4.01
CA ASN A 149 -3.08 7.06 -4.17
C ASN A 149 -2.79 6.65 -5.62
N LYS A 150 -1.49 6.40 -5.92
CA LYS A 150 -1.12 5.79 -7.19
C LYS A 150 -1.15 4.27 -7.08
N GLY A 151 -1.69 3.63 -8.11
CA GLY A 151 -1.55 2.20 -8.29
C GLY A 151 -0.17 1.80 -8.83
N VAL A 152 0.10 0.51 -8.81
CA VAL A 152 1.35 -0.09 -9.30
C VAL A 152 1.04 -1.19 -10.29
N LEU A 153 1.69 -1.12 -11.45
CA LEU A 153 1.68 -2.19 -12.44
C LEU A 153 3.11 -2.55 -12.80
N ARG A 154 3.50 -3.79 -12.56
CA ARG A 154 4.84 -4.29 -12.91
C ARG A 154 4.74 -5.44 -13.88
N TRP A 155 5.50 -5.36 -14.95
CA TRP A 155 5.60 -6.44 -15.95
C TRP A 155 6.99 -6.47 -16.56
N LYS A 156 7.23 -7.51 -17.37
CA LYS A 156 8.48 -7.64 -18.12
C LYS A 156 8.22 -7.59 -19.61
N ILE A 157 9.17 -7.03 -20.32
CA ILE A 157 9.22 -7.04 -21.79
C ILE A 157 10.48 -7.75 -22.22
N ARG A 158 10.34 -8.65 -23.17
CA ARG A 158 11.45 -9.43 -23.70
C ARG A 158 11.56 -9.22 -25.20
N THR A 159 12.78 -9.06 -25.69
CA THR A 159 13.09 -9.05 -27.11
C THR A 159 13.90 -10.28 -27.47
N HIS A 160 13.67 -10.75 -28.67
CA HIS A 160 14.32 -11.96 -29.23
C HIS A 160 15.25 -11.60 -30.38
N GLY A 161 16.33 -12.35 -30.48
CA GLY A 161 17.34 -12.23 -31.51
C GLY A 161 17.76 -13.57 -32.07
N LYS A 162 18.94 -13.57 -32.67
CA LYS A 162 19.61 -14.77 -33.17
C LYS A 162 21.09 -14.68 -32.83
N ALA A 163 21.58 -15.64 -32.06
CA ALA A 163 22.99 -15.71 -31.69
C ALA A 163 23.89 -15.90 -32.93
N ALA A 164 25.02 -15.22 -32.92
CA ALA A 164 26.10 -15.37 -33.89
C ALA A 164 27.42 -14.94 -33.25
N HIS A 165 28.53 -15.36 -33.87
CA HIS A 165 29.84 -14.89 -33.45
C HIS A 165 29.99 -13.39 -33.74
N SER A 166 30.54 -12.60 -32.80
CA SER A 166 30.69 -11.15 -32.95
C SER A 166 31.49 -10.68 -34.14
N ALA A 167 32.38 -11.53 -34.68
CA ALA A 167 33.12 -11.27 -35.94
C ALA A 167 32.27 -11.40 -37.21
N LYS A 168 31.05 -11.97 -37.10
CA LYS A 168 30.07 -12.14 -38.18
C LYS A 168 28.68 -11.72 -37.76
N PRO A 169 28.47 -10.47 -37.30
CA PRO A 169 27.23 -10.02 -36.70
C PRO A 169 26.04 -10.05 -37.68
N HIS A 170 26.29 -9.97 -38.97
CA HIS A 170 25.30 -10.05 -40.04
C HIS A 170 24.60 -11.42 -40.16
N LEU A 171 25.11 -12.46 -39.49
CA LEU A 171 24.48 -13.79 -39.41
C LEU A 171 23.51 -13.90 -38.20
N GLY A 172 23.56 -12.92 -37.31
CA GLY A 172 22.72 -12.84 -36.13
C GLY A 172 21.70 -11.70 -36.18
N LYS A 173 20.86 -11.61 -35.12
CA LYS A 173 19.98 -10.48 -34.80
C LYS A 173 20.19 -10.14 -33.31
N SER A 174 20.59 -8.93 -33.01
CA SER A 174 20.84 -8.55 -31.60
C SER A 174 19.57 -8.20 -30.86
N ALA A 175 19.22 -8.99 -29.86
CA ALA A 175 18.09 -8.69 -28.97
C ALA A 175 18.32 -7.41 -28.18
N ILE A 176 19.56 -7.07 -27.81
CA ILE A 176 19.86 -5.78 -27.13
C ILE A 176 19.56 -4.60 -28.05
N MET A 177 19.86 -4.68 -29.35
CA MET A 177 19.53 -3.62 -30.30
C MET A 177 18.02 -3.50 -30.56
N GLU A 178 17.27 -4.61 -30.51
CA GLU A 178 15.80 -4.55 -30.52
C GLU A 178 15.27 -3.93 -29.24
N MET A 179 15.82 -4.27 -28.06
CA MET A 179 15.43 -3.68 -26.79
C MET A 179 15.69 -2.18 -26.72
N SER A 180 16.73 -1.67 -27.38
CA SER A 180 16.98 -0.22 -27.42
C SER A 180 15.81 0.57 -28.05
N LYS A 181 15.08 -0.03 -28.99
CA LYS A 181 13.89 0.59 -29.59
C LYS A 181 12.74 0.62 -28.60
N VAL A 182 12.58 -0.44 -27.81
CA VAL A 182 11.58 -0.49 -26.71
C VAL A 182 11.87 0.58 -25.69
N LEU A 183 13.13 0.68 -25.22
CA LEU A 183 13.55 1.69 -24.26
C LEU A 183 13.29 3.11 -24.76
N GLN A 184 13.62 3.39 -26.02
CA GLN A 184 13.39 4.70 -26.64
C GLN A 184 11.89 5.02 -26.73
N ALA A 185 11.04 4.05 -27.05
CA ALA A 185 9.59 4.27 -27.11
C ALA A 185 9.01 4.56 -25.72
N ILE A 186 9.44 3.81 -24.68
CA ILE A 186 9.01 4.05 -23.29
C ILE A 186 9.51 5.41 -22.80
N ASP A 187 10.76 5.78 -23.10
CA ASP A 187 11.33 7.07 -22.70
C ASP A 187 10.59 8.24 -23.35
N ASN A 188 10.25 8.14 -24.63
CA ASN A 188 9.48 9.17 -25.33
C ASN A 188 8.03 9.31 -24.83
N ASP A 189 7.47 8.28 -24.20
CA ASP A 189 6.10 8.30 -23.66
C ASP A 189 5.95 9.21 -22.42
N HIS A 190 7.03 9.60 -21.76
CA HIS A 190 6.98 10.45 -20.56
C HIS A 190 6.26 11.77 -20.78
N LEU A 191 6.29 12.35 -21.98
CA LEU A 191 5.57 13.60 -22.32
C LEU A 191 4.05 13.40 -22.32
N ARG A 192 3.57 12.25 -22.85
CA ARG A 192 2.16 11.88 -22.80
C ARG A 192 1.71 11.67 -21.35
N LEU A 193 2.51 10.96 -20.56
CA LEU A 193 2.24 10.73 -19.15
C LEU A 193 2.20 12.04 -18.36
N ALA A 194 3.16 12.94 -18.59
CA ALA A 194 3.23 14.25 -17.92
C ALA A 194 2.03 15.15 -18.20
N ALA A 195 1.40 15.01 -19.38
CA ALA A 195 0.21 15.78 -19.75
C ALA A 195 -1.07 15.34 -19.03
N ASN A 196 -1.07 14.16 -18.39
CA ASN A 196 -2.23 13.59 -17.71
C ASN A 196 -2.03 13.63 -16.18
N ALA A 197 -2.09 14.83 -15.59
CA ALA A 197 -1.88 15.00 -14.16
C ALA A 197 -3.19 14.94 -13.36
N HIS A 198 -3.20 14.08 -12.34
CA HIS A 198 -4.28 14.06 -11.34
C HIS A 198 -4.04 15.15 -10.29
N PRO A 199 -5.08 15.86 -9.81
CA PRO A 199 -4.92 16.99 -8.88
C PRO A 199 -4.17 16.65 -7.58
N LEU A 200 -4.38 15.45 -7.02
CA LEU A 200 -3.81 15.05 -5.73
C LEU A 200 -2.52 14.23 -5.86
N VAL A 201 -2.40 13.36 -6.88
CA VAL A 201 -1.26 12.44 -6.99
C VAL A 201 -0.30 12.79 -8.14
N GLY A 202 -0.57 13.89 -8.88
CA GLY A 202 0.26 14.30 -10.01
C GLY A 202 0.20 13.33 -11.19
N SER A 203 1.20 13.39 -12.07
CA SER A 203 1.21 12.58 -13.29
C SER A 203 1.54 11.11 -13.04
N PRO A 204 1.02 10.21 -13.88
CA PRO A 204 1.45 8.82 -13.89
C PRO A 204 2.92 8.74 -14.33
N THR A 205 3.60 7.66 -13.95
CA THR A 205 5.01 7.47 -14.30
C THR A 205 5.26 6.07 -14.83
N CYS A 206 6.25 5.93 -15.72
CA CYS A 206 6.75 4.64 -16.20
C CYS A 206 8.27 4.64 -16.09
N SER A 207 8.83 3.63 -15.47
CA SER A 207 10.26 3.48 -15.27
C SER A 207 10.71 2.06 -15.64
N VAL A 208 11.87 1.95 -16.26
CA VAL A 208 12.56 0.67 -16.49
C VAL A 208 13.57 0.49 -15.37
N GLY A 209 13.26 -0.39 -14.42
CA GLY A 209 14.09 -0.63 -13.24
C GLY A 209 15.26 -1.58 -13.47
N THR A 210 15.10 -2.56 -14.35
CA THR A 210 16.19 -3.53 -14.66
C THR A 210 16.28 -3.85 -16.14
N ILE A 211 17.50 -4.17 -16.59
CA ILE A 211 17.75 -4.72 -17.92
C ILE A 211 18.75 -5.85 -17.81
N LYS A 212 18.47 -6.98 -18.50
CA LYS A 212 19.37 -8.15 -18.60
C LYS A 212 19.42 -8.64 -20.03
N GLY A 213 20.62 -8.77 -20.61
CA GLY A 213 20.75 -9.24 -21.99
C GLY A 213 22.15 -9.70 -22.33
N GLY A 214 22.21 -10.69 -23.23
CA GLY A 214 23.47 -11.30 -23.67
C GLY A 214 24.07 -12.26 -22.63
N THR A 215 25.08 -13.03 -23.07
CA THR A 215 25.80 -14.03 -22.25
C THR A 215 27.30 -13.78 -22.25
N GLN A 216 27.86 -13.38 -23.37
CA GLN A 216 29.30 -13.09 -23.54
C GLN A 216 29.49 -11.95 -24.55
N VAL A 217 30.56 -11.17 -24.37
CA VAL A 217 30.85 -10.01 -25.23
C VAL A 217 31.10 -10.35 -26.68
N ASN A 218 31.55 -11.58 -26.97
CA ASN A 218 31.88 -12.07 -28.33
C ASN A 218 30.71 -12.84 -28.98
N ILE A 219 29.49 -12.76 -28.45
CA ILE A 219 28.28 -13.37 -28.99
C ILE A 219 27.25 -12.30 -29.25
N VAL A 220 26.64 -12.26 -30.43
CA VAL A 220 25.43 -11.44 -30.69
C VAL A 220 24.30 -11.94 -29.80
N PRO A 221 23.70 -11.13 -28.93
CA PRO A 221 22.72 -11.59 -27.97
C PRO A 221 21.39 -11.99 -28.63
N ASP A 222 20.87 -13.14 -28.25
CA ASP A 222 19.59 -13.69 -28.73
C ASP A 222 18.41 -13.40 -27.79
N ARG A 223 18.68 -12.86 -26.60
CA ARG A 223 17.64 -12.47 -25.61
C ARG A 223 18.06 -11.24 -24.86
N CYS A 224 17.08 -10.34 -24.66
CA CYS A 224 17.17 -9.22 -23.71
C CYS A 224 15.81 -9.04 -23.03
N GLU A 225 15.83 -8.69 -21.73
CA GLU A 225 14.63 -8.55 -20.92
C GLU A 225 14.75 -7.30 -20.03
N ILE A 226 13.66 -6.56 -19.89
CA ILE A 226 13.53 -5.44 -18.96
C ILE A 226 12.38 -5.68 -18.00
N SER A 227 12.46 -5.08 -16.79
CA SER A 227 11.36 -4.97 -15.87
C SER A 227 10.88 -3.52 -15.81
N VAL A 228 9.56 -3.35 -15.94
CA VAL A 228 8.90 -2.05 -16.02
C VAL A 228 8.05 -1.85 -14.76
N ASP A 229 8.13 -0.67 -14.15
CA ASP A 229 7.26 -0.19 -13.06
C ASP A 229 6.46 1.01 -13.57
N ARG A 230 5.14 0.89 -13.60
CA ARG A 230 4.19 1.91 -14.02
C ARG A 230 3.35 2.32 -12.83
N ARG A 231 3.42 3.60 -12.45
CA ARG A 231 2.54 4.17 -11.42
C ARG A 231 1.27 4.69 -12.08
N MET A 232 0.16 4.04 -11.78
CA MET A 232 -1.15 4.32 -12.35
C MET A 232 -1.89 5.41 -11.57
N LEU A 233 -2.75 6.14 -12.26
CA LEU A 233 -3.67 7.09 -11.65
C LEU A 233 -4.99 6.44 -11.24
N PRO A 234 -5.76 7.06 -10.32
CA PRO A 234 -7.15 6.71 -10.11
C PRO A 234 -7.93 6.67 -11.43
N GLY A 235 -8.72 5.61 -11.62
CA GLY A 235 -9.50 5.38 -12.84
C GLY A 235 -8.77 4.65 -13.96
N GLU A 236 -7.42 4.57 -13.96
CA GLU A 236 -6.69 3.72 -14.90
C GLU A 236 -6.84 2.24 -14.53
N ARG A 237 -7.06 1.40 -15.53
CA ARG A 237 -7.10 -0.07 -15.37
C ARG A 237 -5.83 -0.71 -15.92
N ALA A 238 -5.28 -1.65 -15.19
CA ALA A 238 -4.04 -2.34 -15.58
C ALA A 238 -4.12 -2.96 -16.99
N THR A 239 -5.27 -3.54 -17.36
CA THR A 239 -5.51 -4.12 -18.68
C THR A 239 -5.46 -3.09 -19.80
N GLU A 240 -5.98 -1.90 -19.57
CA GLU A 240 -5.98 -0.78 -20.53
C GLU A 240 -4.57 -0.22 -20.68
N VAL A 241 -3.88 -0.01 -19.57
CA VAL A 241 -2.48 0.45 -19.56
C VAL A 241 -1.58 -0.52 -20.33
N LEU A 242 -1.72 -1.84 -20.11
CA LEU A 242 -0.95 -2.84 -20.87
C LEU A 242 -1.26 -2.78 -22.36
N ALA A 243 -2.53 -2.61 -22.74
CA ALA A 243 -2.93 -2.48 -24.14
C ALA A 243 -2.34 -1.22 -24.79
N GLU A 244 -2.26 -0.09 -24.05
CA GLU A 244 -1.58 1.12 -24.53
C GLU A 244 -0.09 0.88 -24.82
N TYR A 245 0.63 0.20 -23.92
CA TYR A 245 2.04 -0.13 -24.15
C TYR A 245 2.22 -1.15 -25.27
N GLN A 246 1.32 -2.10 -25.42
CA GLN A 246 1.33 -3.02 -26.58
C GLN A 246 1.14 -2.26 -27.91
N ALA A 247 0.24 -1.27 -27.92
CA ALA A 247 0.05 -0.40 -29.08
C ALA A 247 1.26 0.53 -29.33
N LEU A 248 1.83 1.11 -28.28
CA LEU A 248 3.06 1.93 -28.35
C LEU A 248 4.23 1.20 -28.98
N LEU A 249 4.37 -0.08 -28.66
CA LEU A 249 5.45 -0.94 -29.14
C LEU A 249 5.08 -1.74 -30.42
N ALA A 250 3.93 -1.43 -31.02
CA ALA A 250 3.52 -2.09 -32.25
C ALA A 250 4.59 -1.91 -33.36
N GLY A 251 5.00 -3.02 -33.98
CA GLY A 251 6.08 -3.03 -34.99
C GLY A 251 7.49 -3.28 -34.43
N ILE A 252 7.65 -3.35 -33.11
CA ILE A 252 8.86 -3.87 -32.47
C ILE A 252 8.62 -5.33 -32.10
N ASP A 253 9.58 -6.22 -32.41
CA ASP A 253 9.49 -7.63 -32.03
C ASP A 253 9.75 -7.80 -30.52
N ALA A 254 8.73 -7.54 -29.75
CA ALA A 254 8.76 -7.54 -28.28
C ALA A 254 7.62 -8.38 -27.69
N GLU A 255 7.97 -9.29 -26.79
CA GLU A 255 7.05 -10.14 -26.03
C GLU A 255 6.72 -9.47 -24.70
N PHE A 256 5.43 -9.29 -24.38
CA PHE A 256 4.96 -8.89 -23.06
C PHE A 256 4.73 -10.14 -22.20
N LEU A 257 5.42 -10.22 -21.08
CA LEU A 257 5.18 -11.29 -20.10
C LEU A 257 4.00 -10.91 -19.20
N PRO A 258 3.34 -11.90 -18.59
CA PRO A 258 2.29 -11.62 -17.61
C PRO A 258 2.79 -10.67 -16.52
N PRO A 259 1.93 -9.78 -16.01
CA PRO A 259 2.30 -8.90 -14.91
C PRO A 259 2.76 -9.66 -13.66
N ASP A 260 3.83 -9.18 -13.05
CA ASP A 260 4.32 -9.69 -11.77
C ASP A 260 3.51 -9.08 -10.59
N LEU A 261 2.98 -7.85 -10.78
CA LEU A 261 2.19 -7.12 -9.79
C LEU A 261 1.14 -6.24 -10.46
N ILE A 262 -0.07 -6.29 -9.94
CA ILE A 262 -1.17 -5.37 -10.25
C ILE A 262 -1.75 -4.88 -8.94
N ASP A 263 -1.62 -3.60 -8.69
CA ASP A 263 -2.28 -2.89 -7.60
C ASP A 263 -2.88 -1.60 -8.16
N GLU A 264 -4.19 -1.58 -8.40
CA GLU A 264 -4.85 -0.40 -8.98
C GLU A 264 -4.97 0.72 -7.95
N ALA A 265 -4.99 1.96 -8.41
CA ALA A 265 -5.13 3.13 -7.57
C ALA A 265 -6.50 3.22 -6.91
N MET A 266 -6.58 3.94 -5.79
CA MET A 266 -7.86 4.35 -5.21
C MET A 266 -8.06 5.85 -5.29
N GLU A 267 -9.33 6.26 -5.31
CA GLU A 267 -9.77 7.62 -5.05
C GLU A 267 -11.10 7.58 -4.31
N THR A 268 -11.14 8.22 -3.15
CA THR A 268 -12.36 8.40 -2.36
C THR A 268 -12.89 9.81 -2.62
N PRO A 269 -14.14 9.96 -3.09
CA PRO A 269 -14.72 11.25 -3.38
C PRO A 269 -14.66 12.20 -2.18
N LEU A 270 -14.29 13.45 -2.41
CA LEU A 270 -14.14 14.46 -1.34
C LEU A 270 -15.46 14.79 -0.64
N ASP A 271 -16.59 14.51 -1.28
CA ASP A 271 -17.92 14.67 -0.70
C ASP A 271 -18.41 13.45 0.06
N SER A 272 -17.64 12.37 0.10
CA SER A 272 -17.97 11.19 0.89
C SER A 272 -18.01 11.51 2.39
N LYS A 273 -18.84 10.77 3.10
CA LYS A 273 -19.08 10.97 4.53
C LYS A 273 -17.79 10.86 5.35
N ILE A 274 -16.99 9.84 5.09
CA ILE A 274 -15.75 9.61 5.83
C ILE A 274 -14.76 10.77 5.68
N VAL A 275 -14.66 11.36 4.48
CA VAL A 275 -13.78 12.49 4.22
C VAL A 275 -14.26 13.74 4.96
N LYS A 276 -15.57 14.07 4.88
CA LYS A 276 -16.15 15.23 5.58
C LYS A 276 -15.99 15.15 7.09
N ILE A 277 -16.32 14.00 7.68
CA ILE A 277 -16.14 13.79 9.11
C ILE A 277 -14.67 13.92 9.52
N SER A 278 -13.76 13.33 8.73
CA SER A 278 -12.33 13.43 8.97
C SER A 278 -11.83 14.88 8.92
N GLN A 279 -12.29 15.67 7.94
CA GLN A 279 -11.96 17.09 7.85
C GLN A 279 -12.47 17.89 9.07
N ASP A 280 -13.71 17.63 9.50
CA ASP A 280 -14.29 18.28 10.68
C ASP A 280 -13.52 17.89 11.96
N VAL A 281 -13.12 16.64 12.10
CA VAL A 281 -12.29 16.18 13.22
C VAL A 281 -10.94 16.87 13.19
N MET A 282 -10.27 16.91 12.05
CA MET A 282 -8.97 17.60 11.90
C MET A 282 -9.06 19.08 12.29
N ASN A 283 -10.11 19.77 11.87
CA ASN A 283 -10.34 21.15 12.27
C ASN A 283 -10.48 21.31 13.80
N ARG A 284 -11.21 20.41 14.47
CA ARG A 284 -11.38 20.42 15.94
C ARG A 284 -10.09 20.13 16.70
N LEU A 285 -9.28 19.21 16.18
CA LEU A 285 -7.98 18.83 16.77
C LEU A 285 -6.85 19.81 16.44
N GLY A 286 -7.10 20.82 15.58
CA GLY A 286 -6.07 21.78 15.15
C GLY A 286 -5.09 21.21 14.13
N GLY A 287 -5.44 20.11 13.46
CA GLY A 287 -4.68 19.54 12.36
C GLY A 287 -4.98 20.19 11.01
N ASN A 288 -4.40 19.67 9.93
CA ASN A 288 -4.66 20.15 8.59
C ASN A 288 -5.81 19.34 7.94
N PRO A 289 -6.98 19.94 7.65
CA PRO A 289 -8.14 19.23 7.09
C PRO A 289 -8.04 18.98 5.57
N GLU A 290 -7.07 19.59 4.87
CA GLU A 290 -6.95 19.47 3.42
C GLU A 290 -6.50 18.06 3.01
N PRO A 291 -7.32 17.32 2.22
CA PRO A 291 -6.93 16.01 1.72
C PRO A 291 -5.73 16.08 0.79
N ILE A 292 -4.94 15.03 0.81
CA ILE A 292 -3.77 14.86 -0.06
C ILE A 292 -3.83 13.53 -0.81
N GLY A 293 -2.95 13.37 -1.79
CA GLY A 293 -2.67 12.11 -2.45
C GLY A 293 -1.26 11.61 -2.12
N VAL A 294 -1.05 10.29 -2.23
CA VAL A 294 0.26 9.65 -2.00
C VAL A 294 0.68 8.80 -3.21
N PRO A 295 1.99 8.62 -3.43
CA PRO A 295 2.48 7.90 -4.61
C PRO A 295 2.59 6.37 -4.42
N PHE A 296 2.23 5.84 -3.26
CA PHE A 296 2.35 4.42 -2.92
C PHE A 296 0.97 3.73 -2.78
N GLY A 297 0.95 2.39 -2.95
CA GLY A 297 -0.21 1.54 -2.71
C GLY A 297 -0.25 1.04 -1.28
N CYS A 298 -1.44 0.59 -0.81
CA CYS A 298 -1.65 -0.08 0.47
C CYS A 298 -2.99 -0.83 0.48
N ASP A 299 -3.36 -1.40 1.61
CA ASP A 299 -4.60 -2.16 1.79
C ASP A 299 -5.88 -1.35 1.48
N ALA A 300 -5.85 -0.03 1.63
CA ALA A 300 -6.98 0.85 1.30
C ALA A 300 -7.49 0.68 -0.13
N THR A 301 -6.61 0.37 -1.09
CA THR A 301 -6.99 0.14 -2.49
C THR A 301 -7.92 -1.05 -2.64
N LYS A 302 -7.71 -2.11 -1.86
CA LYS A 302 -8.50 -3.35 -1.90
C LYS A 302 -9.89 -3.12 -1.31
N LEU A 303 -9.96 -2.41 -0.17
CA LEU A 303 -11.22 -2.03 0.47
C LEU A 303 -12.03 -1.08 -0.43
N SER A 304 -11.39 -0.06 -1.01
CA SER A 304 -12.03 0.87 -1.95
C SER A 304 -12.60 0.14 -3.17
N ARG A 305 -11.87 -0.83 -3.74
CA ARG A 305 -12.35 -1.65 -4.87
C ARG A 305 -13.52 -2.57 -4.50
N ALA A 306 -13.61 -2.98 -3.25
CA ALA A 306 -14.77 -3.71 -2.73
C ALA A 306 -15.99 -2.79 -2.49
N GLY A 307 -15.89 -1.51 -2.83
CA GLY A 307 -16.97 -0.52 -2.70
C GLY A 307 -17.05 0.12 -1.32
N ILE A 308 -16.02 -0.02 -0.49
CA ILE A 308 -15.94 0.60 0.85
C ILE A 308 -15.14 1.90 0.71
N PRO A 309 -15.77 3.09 0.83
CA PRO A 309 -15.07 4.37 0.81
C PRO A 309 -13.99 4.41 1.88
N SER A 310 -12.73 4.54 1.47
CA SER A 310 -11.57 4.41 2.36
C SER A 310 -10.72 5.67 2.35
N ILE A 311 -10.18 6.05 3.51
CA ILE A 311 -9.12 7.03 3.63
C ILE A 311 -7.88 6.36 4.22
N ILE A 312 -6.71 6.93 3.92
CA ILE A 312 -5.46 6.52 4.56
C ILE A 312 -5.07 7.62 5.54
N PHE A 313 -4.70 7.23 6.77
CA PHE A 313 -4.33 8.18 7.81
C PHE A 313 -3.47 7.51 8.87
N GLY A 314 -2.38 8.14 9.27
CA GLY A 314 -1.60 7.66 10.41
C GLY A 314 -0.35 8.48 10.71
N PRO A 315 0.30 8.17 11.85
CA PRO A 315 1.46 8.89 12.33
C PRO A 315 2.72 8.56 11.53
N GLY A 316 3.68 9.48 11.54
CA GLY A 316 4.98 9.33 10.91
C GLY A 316 5.00 9.62 9.42
N SER A 317 6.18 9.56 8.82
CA SER A 317 6.42 9.81 7.40
C SER A 317 6.83 8.52 6.69
N ILE A 318 6.32 8.32 5.48
CA ILE A 318 6.73 7.24 4.59
C ILE A 318 8.26 7.27 4.29
N ASP A 319 8.92 8.41 4.44
CA ASP A 319 10.36 8.53 4.25
C ASP A 319 11.17 7.77 5.30
N GLN A 320 10.57 7.43 6.45
CA GLN A 320 11.17 6.59 7.48
C GLN A 320 10.79 5.11 7.34
N ALA A 321 9.75 4.79 6.55
CA ALA A 321 9.40 3.41 6.22
C ALA A 321 10.53 2.77 5.41
N HIS A 322 10.81 1.50 5.67
CA HIS A 322 11.86 0.70 5.00
C HIS A 322 13.29 1.29 5.14
N ALA A 323 13.46 2.37 5.92
CA ALA A 323 14.76 3.01 6.11
C ALA A 323 15.68 2.22 7.06
N ALA A 324 16.99 2.47 6.95
CA ALA A 324 17.98 1.91 7.87
C ALA A 324 17.80 2.41 9.32
N THR A 325 17.25 3.61 9.49
CA THR A 325 16.82 4.15 10.79
C THR A 325 15.35 4.50 10.73
N GLU A 326 14.52 3.63 11.26
CA GLU A 326 13.07 3.82 11.32
C GLU A 326 12.66 4.37 12.69
N PHE A 327 11.78 5.37 12.69
CA PHE A 327 11.20 5.95 13.90
C PHE A 327 9.86 6.62 13.64
N VAL A 328 9.08 6.81 14.71
CA VAL A 328 7.85 7.60 14.71
C VAL A 328 7.88 8.61 15.85
N ASP A 329 7.33 9.79 15.63
CA ASP A 329 7.11 10.81 16.68
C ASP A 329 5.91 10.41 17.55
N LEU A 330 6.11 10.30 18.87
CA LEU A 330 5.06 9.86 19.79
C LEU A 330 3.89 10.84 19.87
N ALA A 331 4.13 12.13 19.70
CA ALA A 331 3.05 13.12 19.67
C ALA A 331 2.12 12.92 18.46
N GLN A 332 2.66 12.43 17.34
CA GLN A 332 1.82 12.07 16.19
C GLN A 332 0.99 10.81 16.46
N VAL A 333 1.51 9.84 17.22
CA VAL A 333 0.77 8.64 17.60
C VAL A 333 -0.41 8.99 18.53
N GLU A 334 -0.16 9.87 19.50
CA GLU A 334 -1.22 10.37 20.40
C GLU A 334 -2.29 11.13 19.62
N PHE A 335 -1.89 12.00 18.69
CA PHE A 335 -2.82 12.70 17.81
C PHE A 335 -3.65 11.74 16.95
N ALA A 336 -3.03 10.73 16.38
CA ALA A 336 -3.73 9.73 15.56
C ALA A 336 -4.75 8.94 16.38
N ALA A 337 -4.44 8.57 17.61
CA ALA A 337 -5.39 7.88 18.50
C ALA A 337 -6.65 8.73 18.77
N GLN A 338 -6.46 10.02 19.05
CA GLN A 338 -7.59 10.94 19.23
C GLN A 338 -8.40 11.14 17.94
N PHE A 339 -7.71 11.22 16.80
CA PHE A 339 -8.37 11.32 15.49
C PHE A 339 -9.26 10.09 15.22
N TYR A 340 -8.75 8.88 15.42
CA TYR A 340 -9.53 7.66 15.19
C TYR A 340 -10.76 7.58 16.11
N GLU A 341 -10.59 7.89 17.40
CA GLU A 341 -11.70 7.94 18.36
C GLU A 341 -12.76 8.95 17.91
N ASP A 342 -12.36 10.18 17.60
CA ASP A 342 -13.28 11.26 17.22
C ASP A 342 -13.98 10.97 15.89
N VAL A 343 -13.30 10.42 14.88
CA VAL A 343 -13.95 10.06 13.61
C VAL A 343 -15.01 9.00 13.84
N VAL A 344 -14.69 7.94 14.58
CA VAL A 344 -15.64 6.86 14.91
C VAL A 344 -16.85 7.41 15.66
N MET A 345 -16.63 8.22 16.70
CA MET A 345 -17.72 8.77 17.52
C MET A 345 -18.62 9.78 16.79
N ASN A 346 -18.14 10.35 15.67
CA ASN A 346 -18.91 11.24 14.80
C ASN A 346 -19.42 10.56 13.52
N PHE A 347 -19.13 9.26 13.33
CA PHE A 347 -19.59 8.50 12.18
C PHE A 347 -21.04 8.03 12.42
N ASP A 348 -21.94 8.98 12.72
CA ASP A 348 -23.36 8.69 12.81
C ASP A 348 -23.98 8.48 11.45
N GLY A 349 -25.01 7.68 11.43
CA GLY A 349 -25.78 7.46 10.25
C GLY A 349 -26.60 8.70 9.93
N GLY A 350 -26.10 9.59 9.05
CA GLY A 350 -26.92 10.63 8.44
C GLY A 350 -27.91 10.05 7.46
#